data_1a3cc701123a0280622fd5350ecb3e77
#
_entry.id   1a3cc701123a0280622fd5350ecb3e77
#
_cell.length_a   1.000
_cell.length_b   1.000
_cell.length_c   1.000
_cell.angle_alpha   90.00
_cell.angle_beta   90.00
_cell.angle_gamma   90.00
#
_symmetry.space_group_name_H-M   'P 1'
#
loop_
_entity.id
_entity.type
_entity.pdbx_description
1 polymer ?
#
loop_
_entity_poly.entity_id
_entity_poly.type
_entity_poly.pdbx_seq_one_letter_code
_entity_poly.pdbx_strand_id
1 'polypeptide(L)'
;MGEPDTAGPEEARRIATEARDRVRFEEEALALADQVYRVARRFVSTREEAEDLVQDTYARAFRSWQSYTPGTNLRAWLLRILTNLNVDRGRRLQRRPDETPLEEHDYYLANRVAESAGEQVLDQDRVVERLSQDSIVTALSSLPDDFRDVVVLVDIGDFSYADAAQILDVPIGTVMSRLHRGRRLLKARLAEEAVS
;
A
#
# COMPACT_ATOMS: atom_id res chain seq x y z
N MET A 1 -30.30 29.45 37.26
CA MET A 1 -30.19 30.03 35.90
C MET A 1 -28.68 30.12 35.65
N GLY A 2 -28.12 29.07 35.04
CA GLY A 2 -26.67 28.98 34.77
C GLY A 2 -26.34 29.84 33.57
N GLU A 3 -25.32 30.69 33.70
CA GLU A 3 -24.76 31.44 32.59
C GLU A 3 -24.18 30.46 31.55
N PRO A 4 -24.33 30.73 30.23
CA PRO A 4 -23.65 29.95 29.22
C PRO A 4 -22.14 30.21 29.36
N ASP A 5 -21.37 29.13 29.55
CA ASP A 5 -19.93 29.11 29.54
C ASP A 5 -19.43 29.58 28.15
N THR A 6 -19.23 30.90 28.04
CA THR A 6 -18.68 31.51 26.83
C THR A 6 -17.19 31.28 26.84
N ALA A 7 -16.70 30.35 25.99
CA ALA A 7 -15.28 30.12 25.71
C ALA A 7 -14.56 31.48 25.58
N GLY A 8 -13.47 31.64 26.33
CA GLY A 8 -12.71 32.88 26.33
C GLY A 8 -12.10 33.17 24.93
N PRO A 9 -11.74 34.45 24.66
CA PRO A 9 -11.24 34.85 23.33
C PRO A 9 -10.02 34.06 22.85
N GLU A 10 -9.21 33.52 23.74
CA GLU A 10 -8.07 32.62 23.39
C GLU A 10 -8.54 31.24 22.94
N GLU A 11 -9.53 30.70 23.59
CA GLU A 11 -10.14 29.42 23.24
C GLU A 11 -10.86 29.49 21.87
N ALA A 12 -11.58 30.57 21.62
CA ALA A 12 -12.20 30.82 20.32
C ALA A 12 -11.16 30.91 19.19
N ARG A 13 -10.01 31.57 19.44
CA ARG A 13 -8.89 31.62 18.48
C ARG A 13 -8.27 30.25 18.23
N ARG A 14 -8.07 29.43 19.25
CA ARG A 14 -7.54 28.08 19.14
C ARG A 14 -8.46 27.21 18.29
N ILE A 15 -9.76 27.22 18.58
CA ILE A 15 -10.79 26.47 17.82
C ILE A 15 -10.80 26.92 16.35
N ALA A 16 -10.75 28.23 16.09
CA ALA A 16 -10.72 28.74 14.72
C ALA A 16 -9.44 28.34 13.96
N THR A 17 -8.30 28.30 14.62
CA THR A 17 -7.05 27.84 14.02
C THR A 17 -7.12 26.35 13.70
N GLU A 18 -7.52 25.54 14.65
CA GLU A 18 -7.67 24.08 14.47
C GLU A 18 -8.67 23.75 13.33
N ALA A 19 -9.78 24.47 13.24
CA ALA A 19 -10.74 24.30 12.14
C ALA A 19 -10.13 24.63 10.77
N ARG A 20 -9.30 25.68 10.67
CA ARG A 20 -8.60 26.03 9.41
C ARG A 20 -7.55 25.00 9.05
N ASP A 21 -6.77 24.52 10.01
CA ASP A 21 -5.74 23.51 9.78
C ASP A 21 -6.37 22.20 9.34
N ARG A 22 -7.51 21.85 9.89
CA ARG A 22 -8.29 20.67 9.47
C ARG A 22 -8.79 20.80 8.04
N VAL A 23 -9.40 21.92 7.67
CA VAL A 23 -9.89 22.15 6.30
C VAL A 23 -8.74 22.05 5.30
N ARG A 24 -7.61 22.70 5.60
CA ARG A 24 -6.43 22.64 4.77
C ARG A 24 -5.92 21.21 4.61
N PHE A 25 -5.83 20.45 5.70
CA PHE A 25 -5.45 19.04 5.66
C PHE A 25 -6.39 18.22 4.77
N GLU A 26 -7.71 18.41 4.93
CA GLU A 26 -8.72 17.70 4.14
C GLU A 26 -8.59 18.00 2.64
N GLU A 27 -8.38 19.26 2.25
CA GLU A 27 -8.16 19.66 0.87
C GLU A 27 -6.87 19.05 0.29
N GLU A 28 -5.75 19.14 1.00
CA GLU A 28 -4.47 18.56 0.59
C GLU A 28 -4.55 17.03 0.49
N ALA A 29 -5.24 16.36 1.40
CA ALA A 29 -5.41 14.92 1.40
C ALA A 29 -6.28 14.46 0.24
N LEU A 30 -7.42 15.14 -0.03
CA LEU A 30 -8.32 14.80 -1.14
C LEU A 30 -7.66 15.01 -2.51
N ALA A 31 -6.77 15.98 -2.65
CA ALA A 31 -5.99 16.18 -3.87
C ALA A 31 -5.09 14.96 -4.23
N LEU A 32 -4.81 14.09 -3.27
CA LEU A 32 -4.02 12.88 -3.44
C LEU A 32 -4.87 11.62 -3.72
N ALA A 33 -6.22 11.75 -3.78
CA ALA A 33 -7.13 10.60 -3.87
C ALA A 33 -6.83 9.66 -5.05
N ASP A 34 -6.58 10.20 -6.23
CA ASP A 34 -6.25 9.42 -7.42
C ASP A 34 -4.93 8.64 -7.26
N GLN A 35 -3.95 9.23 -6.57
CA GLN A 35 -2.67 8.56 -6.31
C GLN A 35 -2.84 7.43 -5.31
N VAL A 36 -3.58 7.67 -4.23
CA VAL A 36 -3.91 6.67 -3.21
C VAL A 36 -4.69 5.51 -3.84
N TYR A 37 -5.69 5.82 -4.68
CA TYR A 37 -6.48 4.81 -5.40
C TYR A 37 -5.62 3.96 -6.34
N ARG A 38 -4.71 4.57 -7.11
CA ARG A 38 -3.80 3.81 -7.99
C ARG A 38 -2.94 2.81 -7.22
N VAL A 39 -2.46 3.20 -6.03
CA VAL A 39 -1.70 2.30 -5.16
C VAL A 39 -2.60 1.21 -4.59
N ALA A 40 -3.80 1.56 -4.10
CA ALA A 40 -4.78 0.59 -3.59
C ALA A 40 -5.10 -0.51 -4.63
N ARG A 41 -5.28 -0.12 -5.91
CA ARG A 41 -5.51 -1.06 -7.02
C ARG A 41 -4.37 -2.09 -7.24
N ARG A 42 -3.20 -1.86 -6.69
CA ARG A 42 -2.05 -2.79 -6.76
C ARG A 42 -1.97 -3.74 -5.58
N PHE A 43 -2.67 -3.41 -4.50
CA PHE A 43 -2.72 -4.26 -3.32
C PHE A 43 -3.83 -5.33 -3.39
N VAL A 44 -4.90 -5.03 -4.10
CA VAL A 44 -6.11 -5.87 -4.11
C VAL A 44 -6.53 -6.25 -5.52
N SER A 45 -7.30 -7.33 -5.65
CA SER A 45 -7.65 -7.93 -6.93
C SER A 45 -8.83 -7.26 -7.62
N THR A 46 -9.82 -6.79 -6.86
CA THR A 46 -11.03 -6.20 -7.42
C THR A 46 -11.07 -4.67 -7.26
N ARG A 47 -11.91 -4.04 -8.07
CA ARG A 47 -12.14 -2.60 -8.01
C ARG A 47 -12.84 -2.22 -6.70
N GLU A 48 -13.82 -3.00 -6.31
CA GLU A 48 -14.61 -2.79 -5.09
C GLU A 48 -13.71 -2.83 -3.86
N GLU A 49 -12.81 -3.81 -3.76
CA GLU A 49 -11.84 -3.89 -2.66
C GLU A 49 -10.91 -2.67 -2.60
N ALA A 50 -10.51 -2.12 -3.76
CA ALA A 50 -9.70 -0.92 -3.80
C ALA A 50 -10.47 0.32 -3.35
N GLU A 51 -11.72 0.47 -3.78
CA GLU A 51 -12.60 1.55 -3.36
C GLU A 51 -12.84 1.50 -1.84
N ASP A 52 -13.10 0.32 -1.29
CA ASP A 52 -13.25 0.10 0.16
C ASP A 52 -11.96 0.44 0.92
N LEU A 53 -10.81 -0.01 0.41
CA LEU A 53 -9.51 0.26 1.05
C LEU A 53 -9.19 1.75 1.07
N VAL A 54 -9.49 2.47 -0.01
CA VAL A 54 -9.35 3.93 -0.08
C VAL A 54 -10.30 4.61 0.88
N GLN A 55 -11.56 4.20 0.94
CA GLN A 55 -12.58 4.74 1.84
C GLN A 55 -12.15 4.60 3.31
N ASP A 56 -11.71 3.40 3.71
CA ASP A 56 -11.19 3.12 5.06
C ASP A 56 -9.95 3.96 5.37
N THR A 57 -9.06 4.15 4.36
CA THR A 57 -7.85 4.97 4.49
C THR A 57 -8.21 6.41 4.82
N TYR A 58 -9.11 7.03 4.06
CA TYR A 58 -9.53 8.41 4.29
C TYR A 58 -10.34 8.56 5.57
N ALA A 59 -11.23 7.61 5.87
CA ALA A 59 -11.96 7.60 7.13
C ALA A 59 -11.03 7.55 8.36
N ARG A 60 -9.91 6.81 8.27
CA ARG A 60 -8.89 6.77 9.31
C ARG A 60 -8.04 8.04 9.32
N ALA A 61 -7.64 8.53 8.16
CA ALA A 61 -6.85 9.74 8.03
C ALA A 61 -7.59 10.95 8.64
N PHE A 62 -8.86 11.15 8.33
CA PHE A 62 -9.66 12.26 8.86
C PHE A 62 -9.95 12.13 10.36
N ARG A 63 -9.99 10.91 10.90
CA ARG A 63 -10.10 10.72 12.36
C ARG A 63 -8.80 10.99 13.11
N SER A 64 -7.66 10.74 12.47
CA SER A 64 -6.33 10.87 13.09
C SER A 64 -5.49 12.01 12.51
N TRP A 65 -6.11 12.99 11.84
CA TRP A 65 -5.42 14.10 11.15
C TRP A 65 -4.44 14.88 12.05
N GLN A 66 -4.76 15.00 13.34
CA GLN A 66 -3.91 15.66 14.33
C GLN A 66 -2.56 14.93 14.55
N SER A 67 -2.46 13.66 14.17
CA SER A 67 -1.19 12.90 14.22
C SER A 67 -0.29 13.15 13.01
N TYR A 68 -0.80 13.83 11.99
CA TYR A 68 0.00 14.28 10.86
C TYR A 68 0.77 15.56 11.23
N THR A 69 2.05 15.59 10.92
CA THR A 69 2.87 16.79 11.12
C THR A 69 2.86 17.64 9.84
N PRO A 70 2.26 18.84 9.84
CA PRO A 70 2.23 19.72 8.68
C PRO A 70 3.63 19.99 8.11
N GLY A 71 3.75 20.01 6.78
CA GLY A 71 5.03 20.20 6.09
C GLY A 71 5.85 18.93 5.87
N THR A 72 5.40 17.78 6.39
CA THR A 72 5.96 16.46 6.04
C THR A 72 5.29 15.89 4.79
N ASN A 73 5.72 14.70 4.35
CA ASN A 73 5.15 14.05 3.16
C ASN A 73 3.76 13.45 3.45
N LEU A 74 2.69 14.22 3.17
CA LEU A 74 1.31 13.78 3.37
C LEU A 74 0.96 12.52 2.55
N ARG A 75 1.50 12.41 1.32
CA ARG A 75 1.31 11.21 0.49
C ARG A 75 1.85 9.96 1.19
N ALA A 76 3.08 10.04 1.71
CA ALA A 76 3.69 8.92 2.43
C ALA A 76 2.88 8.55 3.69
N TRP A 77 2.38 9.55 4.41
CA TRP A 77 1.55 9.32 5.59
C TRP A 77 0.23 8.63 5.25
N LEU A 78 -0.47 9.04 4.19
CA LEU A 78 -1.70 8.38 3.70
C LEU A 78 -1.44 6.95 3.23
N LEU A 79 -0.37 6.74 2.45
CA LEU A 79 -0.01 5.42 1.96
C LEU A 79 0.44 4.47 3.08
N ARG A 80 1.03 4.99 4.15
CA ARG A 80 1.28 4.21 5.37
C ARG A 80 -0.01 3.72 6.02
N ILE A 81 -1.04 4.57 6.12
CA ILE A 81 -2.36 4.18 6.63
C ILE A 81 -2.95 3.08 5.74
N LEU A 82 -2.93 3.27 4.42
CA LEU A 82 -3.44 2.32 3.43
C LEU A 82 -2.77 0.96 3.55
N THR A 83 -1.44 0.92 3.60
CA THR A 83 -0.68 -0.33 3.70
C THR A 83 -0.97 -1.06 5.00
N ASN A 84 -1.02 -0.33 6.14
CA ASN A 84 -1.36 -0.95 7.42
C ASN A 84 -2.76 -1.57 7.41
N LEU A 85 -3.74 -0.90 6.79
CA LEU A 85 -5.09 -1.44 6.62
C LEU A 85 -5.11 -2.69 5.74
N ASN A 86 -4.33 -2.70 4.65
CA ASN A 86 -4.19 -3.85 3.77
C ASN A 86 -3.58 -5.05 4.50
N VAL A 87 -2.47 -4.85 5.23
CA VAL A 87 -1.82 -5.89 6.05
C VAL A 87 -2.78 -6.44 7.12
N ASP A 88 -3.55 -5.57 7.79
CA ASP A 88 -4.54 -5.98 8.79
C ASP A 88 -5.68 -6.81 8.16
N ARG A 89 -6.11 -6.48 6.93
CA ARG A 89 -7.09 -7.27 6.16
C ARG A 89 -6.54 -8.66 5.85
N GLY A 90 -5.31 -8.76 5.35
CA GLY A 90 -4.64 -10.04 5.05
C GLY A 90 -4.52 -10.92 6.30
N ARG A 91 -4.07 -10.36 7.42
CA ARG A 91 -3.97 -11.09 8.70
C ARG A 91 -5.32 -11.58 9.23
N ARG A 92 -6.42 -10.84 8.99
CA ARG A 92 -7.77 -11.28 9.38
C ARG A 92 -8.29 -12.41 8.51
N LEU A 93 -8.00 -12.38 7.21
CA LEU A 93 -8.38 -13.46 6.28
C LEU A 93 -7.63 -14.75 6.61
N GLN A 94 -6.33 -14.69 6.92
CA GLN A 94 -5.52 -15.85 7.33
C GLN A 94 -5.94 -16.45 8.70
N ARG A 95 -6.62 -15.68 9.56
CA ARG A 95 -7.14 -16.18 10.85
C ARG A 95 -8.53 -16.84 10.77
N ARG A 96 -9.15 -16.92 9.59
CA ARG A 96 -10.37 -17.73 9.41
C ARG A 96 -10.00 -19.22 9.45
N PRO A 97 -10.75 -20.08 10.21
CA PRO A 97 -10.35 -21.45 10.53
C PRO A 97 -10.31 -22.43 9.34
N ASP A 98 -10.62 -22.02 8.13
CA ASP A 98 -10.78 -22.91 6.96
C ASP A 98 -9.66 -22.80 5.90
N GLU A 99 -8.59 -22.03 6.13
CA GLU A 99 -7.46 -22.04 5.21
C GLU A 99 -6.20 -22.42 5.96
N THR A 100 -5.70 -23.60 5.62
CA THR A 100 -4.40 -24.15 6.02
C THR A 100 -3.34 -23.07 5.82
N PRO A 101 -2.44 -22.81 6.80
CA PRO A 101 -1.31 -21.92 6.58
C PRO A 101 -0.58 -22.40 5.32
N LEU A 102 -0.33 -21.50 4.39
CA LEU A 102 0.56 -21.78 3.26
C LEU A 102 1.87 -22.31 3.84
N GLU A 103 2.04 -23.64 3.76
CA GLU A 103 3.19 -24.34 4.32
C GLU A 103 4.45 -23.81 3.64
N GLU A 104 5.59 -23.91 4.31
CA GLU A 104 6.95 -23.71 3.77
C GLU A 104 7.13 -24.29 2.34
N HIS A 105 6.25 -25.19 1.93
CA HIS A 105 6.25 -25.86 0.64
C HIS A 105 5.96 -24.89 -0.54
N ASP A 106 5.05 -23.94 -0.40
CA ASP A 106 4.79 -22.92 -1.44
C ASP A 106 5.95 -21.92 -1.53
N TYR A 107 6.65 -21.68 -0.43
CA TYR A 107 7.89 -20.93 -0.41
C TYR A 107 9.00 -21.63 -1.23
N TYR A 108 9.11 -22.96 -1.14
CA TYR A 108 10.04 -23.77 -1.93
C TYR A 108 9.64 -23.85 -3.40
N LEU A 109 8.34 -23.94 -3.73
CA LEU A 109 7.86 -23.94 -5.11
C LEU A 109 8.12 -22.59 -5.80
N ALA A 110 7.82 -21.47 -5.12
CA ALA A 110 8.13 -20.13 -5.62
C ALA A 110 9.64 -19.93 -5.87
N ASN A 111 10.49 -20.47 -5.00
CA ASN A 111 11.95 -20.44 -5.20
C ASN A 111 12.40 -21.32 -6.38
N ARG A 112 11.82 -22.51 -6.58
CA ARG A 112 12.16 -23.39 -7.70
C ARG A 112 11.72 -22.84 -9.06
N VAL A 113 10.55 -22.21 -9.14
CA VAL A 113 10.10 -21.51 -10.35
C VAL A 113 11.01 -20.32 -10.64
N ALA A 114 11.44 -19.59 -9.61
CA ALA A 114 12.37 -18.47 -9.77
C ALA A 114 13.80 -18.91 -10.15
N GLU A 115 14.23 -20.10 -9.75
CA GLU A 115 15.53 -20.67 -10.12
C GLU A 115 15.55 -21.28 -11.54
N SER A 116 14.40 -21.83 -12.00
CA SER A 116 14.26 -22.38 -13.34
C SER A 116 14.03 -21.33 -14.43
N ALA A 117 13.61 -20.12 -14.08
CA ALA A 117 13.58 -18.97 -14.98
C ALA A 117 14.99 -18.36 -15.09
N GLY A 118 15.91 -19.12 -15.69
CA GLY A 118 17.27 -18.67 -15.98
C GLY A 118 17.27 -17.36 -16.74
N GLU A 119 18.34 -16.59 -16.58
CA GLU A 119 18.68 -15.30 -17.20
C GLU A 119 18.38 -15.20 -18.71
N GLN A 120 17.11 -15.19 -19.08
CA GLN A 120 16.73 -14.69 -20.38
C GLN A 120 16.46 -13.19 -20.20
N VAL A 121 17.39 -12.40 -20.68
CA VAL A 121 17.23 -10.96 -20.92
C VAL A 121 16.13 -10.82 -21.95
N LEU A 122 14.88 -10.82 -21.50
CA LEU A 122 13.75 -10.36 -22.31
C LEU A 122 13.88 -8.86 -22.44
N ASP A 123 13.86 -8.40 -23.69
CA ASP A 123 13.89 -6.99 -24.07
C ASP A 123 12.78 -6.23 -23.29
N GLN A 124 13.17 -5.54 -22.23
CA GLN A 124 12.27 -5.01 -21.18
C GLN A 124 11.26 -4.03 -21.75
N ASP A 125 11.61 -3.27 -22.78
CA ASP A 125 10.76 -2.23 -23.36
C ASP A 125 9.59 -2.80 -24.18
N ARG A 126 9.75 -3.98 -24.80
CA ARG A 126 8.72 -4.61 -25.63
C ARG A 126 7.65 -5.37 -24.85
N VAL A 127 7.98 -5.87 -23.66
CA VAL A 127 7.03 -6.62 -22.82
C VAL A 127 6.07 -5.64 -22.10
N VAL A 128 6.58 -4.51 -21.63
CA VAL A 128 5.80 -3.52 -20.89
C VAL A 128 4.75 -2.83 -21.77
N GLU A 129 5.04 -2.58 -23.05
CA GLU A 129 4.11 -1.96 -24.01
C GLU A 129 2.87 -2.83 -24.33
N ARG A 130 2.94 -4.14 -24.12
CA ARG A 130 1.85 -5.09 -24.44
C ARG A 130 0.98 -5.46 -23.24
N LEU A 131 1.41 -5.13 -22.03
CA LEU A 131 0.68 -5.50 -20.83
C LEU A 131 -0.40 -4.50 -20.51
N SER A 132 -1.64 -4.98 -20.42
CA SER A 132 -2.75 -4.16 -19.89
C SER A 132 -2.54 -3.85 -18.41
N GLN A 133 -3.19 -2.80 -17.92
CA GLN A 133 -3.18 -2.51 -16.47
C GLN A 133 -3.73 -3.68 -15.65
N ASP A 134 -4.69 -4.42 -16.20
CA ASP A 134 -5.29 -5.57 -15.54
C ASP A 134 -4.30 -6.75 -15.43
N SER A 135 -3.48 -6.99 -16.45
CA SER A 135 -2.41 -8.00 -16.40
C SER A 135 -1.39 -7.71 -15.28
N ILE A 136 -1.02 -6.46 -15.09
CA ILE A 136 -0.12 -6.06 -14.00
C ILE A 136 -0.77 -6.28 -12.64
N VAL A 137 -2.05 -5.93 -12.48
CA VAL A 137 -2.80 -6.16 -11.23
C VAL A 137 -2.91 -7.66 -10.95
N THR A 138 -3.22 -8.46 -11.95
CA THR A 138 -3.30 -9.93 -11.84
C THR A 138 -1.96 -10.53 -11.42
N ALA A 139 -0.87 -10.14 -12.09
CA ALA A 139 0.47 -10.60 -11.75
C ALA A 139 0.90 -10.20 -10.32
N LEU A 140 0.60 -8.96 -9.89
CA LEU A 140 0.86 -8.52 -8.52
C LEU A 140 0.03 -9.29 -7.50
N SER A 141 -1.26 -9.51 -7.77
CA SER A 141 -2.15 -10.23 -6.84
C SER A 141 -1.80 -11.72 -6.71
N SER A 142 -1.11 -12.29 -7.69
CA SER A 142 -0.58 -13.67 -7.63
C SER A 142 0.69 -13.81 -6.79
N LEU A 143 1.33 -12.70 -6.40
CA LEU A 143 2.48 -12.74 -5.50
C LEU A 143 2.05 -13.01 -4.06
N PRO A 144 2.86 -13.77 -3.27
CA PRO A 144 2.68 -13.81 -1.82
C PRO A 144 2.70 -12.39 -1.23
N ASP A 145 1.84 -12.13 -0.24
CA ASP A 145 1.62 -10.81 0.35
C ASP A 145 2.93 -10.11 0.75
N ASP A 146 3.83 -10.84 1.41
CA ASP A 146 5.12 -10.33 1.84
C ASP A 146 6.00 -9.75 0.72
N PHE A 147 5.92 -10.31 -0.48
CA PHE A 147 6.67 -9.84 -1.64
C PHE A 147 5.91 -8.74 -2.37
N ARG A 148 4.59 -8.89 -2.51
CA ARG A 148 3.73 -7.89 -3.14
C ARG A 148 3.81 -6.56 -2.43
N ASP A 149 3.68 -6.56 -1.10
CA ASP A 149 3.66 -5.34 -0.29
C ASP A 149 4.96 -4.54 -0.45
N VAL A 150 6.12 -5.21 -0.45
CA VAL A 150 7.40 -4.54 -0.66
C VAL A 150 7.53 -3.98 -2.08
N VAL A 151 7.13 -4.73 -3.12
CA VAL A 151 7.16 -4.27 -4.51
C VAL A 151 6.24 -3.07 -4.70
N VAL A 152 5.01 -3.14 -4.16
CA VAL A 152 4.04 -2.03 -4.29
C VAL A 152 4.54 -0.77 -3.56
N LEU A 153 5.11 -0.90 -2.36
CA LEU A 153 5.62 0.25 -1.63
C LEU A 153 6.82 0.90 -2.34
N VAL A 154 7.79 0.11 -2.74
CA VAL A 154 9.05 0.65 -3.28
C VAL A 154 8.93 1.04 -4.74
N ASP A 155 8.39 0.16 -5.61
CA ASP A 155 8.40 0.35 -7.06
C ASP A 155 7.22 1.19 -7.57
N ILE A 156 6.10 1.22 -6.84
CA ILE A 156 4.89 1.94 -7.26
C ILE A 156 4.64 3.13 -6.34
N GLY A 157 4.88 2.95 -5.05
CA GLY A 157 4.69 3.97 -4.02
C GLY A 157 5.84 4.97 -3.91
N ASP A 158 7.00 4.71 -4.55
CA ASP A 158 8.23 5.50 -4.44
C ASP A 158 8.73 5.69 -2.99
N PHE A 159 8.49 4.70 -2.12
CA PHE A 159 9.01 4.71 -0.77
C PHE A 159 10.49 4.32 -0.75
N SER A 160 11.27 4.97 0.11
CA SER A 160 12.61 4.49 0.43
C SER A 160 12.55 3.12 1.12
N TYR A 161 13.63 2.35 1.07
CA TYR A 161 13.71 1.08 1.79
C TYR A 161 13.53 1.24 3.30
N ALA A 162 13.98 2.38 3.84
CA ALA A 162 13.82 2.70 5.25
C ALA A 162 12.34 2.96 5.61
N ASP A 163 11.61 3.71 4.77
CA ASP A 163 10.19 3.95 4.97
C ASP A 163 9.38 2.66 4.83
N ALA A 164 9.68 1.84 3.81
CA ALA A 164 9.03 0.54 3.62
C ALA A 164 9.28 -0.40 4.81
N ALA A 165 10.50 -0.40 5.39
CA ALA A 165 10.84 -1.16 6.59
C ALA A 165 10.00 -0.73 7.80
N GLN A 166 9.82 0.59 8.00
CA GLN A 166 8.98 1.14 9.06
C GLN A 166 7.48 0.84 8.86
N ILE A 167 6.99 0.91 7.61
CA ILE A 167 5.58 0.63 7.29
C ILE A 167 5.24 -0.83 7.56
N LEU A 168 6.11 -1.75 7.12
CA LEU A 168 5.91 -3.19 7.21
C LEU A 168 6.35 -3.79 8.55
N ASP A 169 6.98 -2.98 9.42
CA ASP A 169 7.55 -3.42 10.69
C ASP A 169 8.53 -4.61 10.54
N VAL A 170 9.46 -4.47 9.58
CA VAL A 170 10.50 -5.45 9.30
C VAL A 170 11.88 -4.79 9.18
N PRO A 171 12.98 -5.52 9.39
CA PRO A 171 14.32 -4.98 9.15
C PRO A 171 14.52 -4.57 7.69
N ILE A 172 15.32 -3.52 7.45
CA ILE A 172 15.63 -3.01 6.08
C ILE A 172 16.25 -4.09 5.19
N GLY A 173 17.07 -4.99 5.74
CA GLY A 173 17.61 -6.14 5.02
C GLY A 173 16.54 -7.12 4.54
N THR A 174 15.44 -7.26 5.30
CA THR A 174 14.27 -8.04 4.90
C THR A 174 13.54 -7.36 3.73
N VAL A 175 13.38 -6.04 3.76
CA VAL A 175 12.82 -5.28 2.62
C VAL A 175 13.64 -5.53 1.36
N MET A 176 14.97 -5.40 1.42
CA MET A 176 15.86 -5.61 0.28
C MET A 176 15.76 -7.03 -0.30
N SER A 177 15.78 -8.04 0.56
CA SER A 177 15.68 -9.45 0.14
C SER A 177 14.31 -9.80 -0.44
N ARG A 178 13.22 -9.31 0.22
CA ARG A 178 11.84 -9.48 -0.29
C ARG A 178 11.64 -8.76 -1.62
N LEU A 179 12.15 -7.54 -1.77
CA LEU A 179 12.07 -6.78 -3.02
C LEU A 179 12.75 -7.49 -4.17
N HIS A 180 13.99 -7.99 -3.95
CA HIS A 180 14.72 -8.73 -4.97
C HIS A 180 13.95 -9.98 -5.44
N ARG A 181 13.43 -10.77 -4.50
CA ARG A 181 12.62 -11.96 -4.81
C ARG A 181 11.28 -11.60 -5.44
N GLY A 182 10.60 -10.60 -4.93
CA GLY A 182 9.32 -10.10 -5.44
C GLY A 182 9.42 -9.65 -6.90
N ARG A 183 10.46 -8.90 -7.26
CA ARG A 183 10.74 -8.49 -8.65
C ARG A 183 10.98 -9.68 -9.58
N ARG A 184 11.72 -10.70 -9.11
CA ARG A 184 11.93 -11.93 -9.89
C ARG A 184 10.63 -12.68 -10.16
N LEU A 185 9.81 -12.88 -9.12
CA LEU A 185 8.51 -13.54 -9.24
C LEU A 185 7.57 -12.75 -10.14
N LEU A 186 7.48 -11.42 -9.95
CA LEU A 186 6.65 -10.56 -10.78
C LEU A 186 7.06 -10.65 -12.25
N LYS A 187 8.37 -10.60 -12.55
CA LYS A 187 8.89 -10.75 -13.92
C LYS A 187 8.47 -12.07 -14.54
N ALA A 188 8.54 -13.17 -13.80
CA ALA A 188 8.13 -14.50 -14.30
C ALA A 188 6.61 -14.51 -14.61
N ARG A 189 5.78 -13.98 -13.72
CA ARG A 189 4.32 -13.90 -13.94
C ARG A 189 3.94 -13.03 -15.14
N LEU A 190 4.57 -11.87 -15.29
CA LEU A 190 4.34 -10.99 -16.44
C LEU A 190 4.76 -11.62 -17.76
N ALA A 191 5.81 -12.46 -17.75
CA ALA A 191 6.24 -13.20 -18.95
C ALA A 191 5.23 -14.29 -19.33
N GLU A 192 4.62 -14.98 -18.36
CA GLU A 192 3.54 -15.96 -18.58
C GLU A 192 2.29 -15.29 -19.17
N GLU A 193 1.87 -14.15 -18.63
CA GLU A 193 0.72 -13.37 -19.11
C GLU A 193 0.93 -12.82 -20.54
N ALA A 194 2.15 -12.45 -20.90
CA ALA A 194 2.47 -11.91 -22.22
C ALA A 194 2.42 -12.96 -23.34
N VAL A 195 2.42 -14.26 -23.01
CA VAL A 195 2.39 -15.39 -23.94
C VAL A 195 0.98 -15.99 -24.08
N SER A 196 0.06 -15.65 -23.15
CA SER A 196 -1.32 -16.12 -23.13
C SER A 196 -2.24 -15.21 -23.94
#